data_0759acb22104688def6c9be3eb035e0e
#
_entry.id   0759acb22104688def6c9be3eb035e0e
#
_cell.length_a   1.000
_cell.length_b   1.000
_cell.length_c   1.000
_cell.angle_alpha   90.00
_cell.angle_beta   90.00
_cell.angle_gamma   90.00
#
_symmetry.space_group_name_H-M   'P 1'
#
loop_
_entity.id
_entity.type
_entity.pdbx_description
1 polymer ?
#
loop_
_entity_poly.entity_id
_entity_poly.type
_entity_poly.pdbx_seq_one_letter_code
_entity_poly.pdbx_strand_id
1 'polypeptide(L)'
;MQDHYRLLQTIYEIVKQDPQPQSYACRPRELILRSLQEWSSIHQYILLLQQEELVTTEQQDTLVIRITQAGLEKVKERNSLVSE
;
A
#
# COMPACT_ATOMS: atom_id res chain seq x y z
N MET A 1 -17.69 0.66 2.24
CA MET A 1 -16.62 0.37 1.30
C MET A 1 -15.29 0.73 1.91
N GLN A 2 -14.29 -0.12 1.74
CA GLN A 2 -13.01 0.03 2.42
C GLN A 2 -11.99 0.61 1.46
N ASP A 3 -11.98 1.93 1.34
CA ASP A 3 -11.13 2.59 0.36
C ASP A 3 -9.65 2.40 0.66
N HIS A 4 -9.29 2.23 1.96
CA HIS A 4 -7.89 2.02 2.28
C HIS A 4 -7.36 0.69 1.73
N TYR A 5 -8.22 -0.31 1.55
CA TYR A 5 -7.78 -1.54 0.91
C TYR A 5 -7.51 -1.35 -0.58
N ARG A 6 -8.19 -0.39 -1.20
CA ARG A 6 -7.87 -0.05 -2.59
C ARG A 6 -6.48 0.57 -2.68
N LEU A 7 -6.10 1.39 -1.69
CA LEU A 7 -4.74 1.91 -1.66
C LEU A 7 -3.73 0.79 -1.44
N LEU A 8 -4.05 -0.17 -0.58
CA LEU A 8 -3.19 -1.33 -0.38
C LEU A 8 -2.98 -2.07 -1.71
N GLN A 9 -4.04 -2.24 -2.49
CA GLN A 9 -3.94 -2.85 -3.81
C GLN A 9 -3.00 -2.05 -4.70
N THR A 10 -3.11 -0.72 -4.67
CA THR A 10 -2.23 0.14 -5.45
C THR A 10 -0.77 -0.06 -5.04
N ILE A 11 -0.50 -0.10 -3.74
CA ILE A 11 0.85 -0.35 -3.24
C ILE A 11 1.35 -1.70 -3.74
N TYR A 12 0.51 -2.71 -3.67
CA TYR A 12 0.87 -4.04 -4.17
C TYR A 12 1.24 -4.00 -5.65
N GLU A 13 0.45 -3.28 -6.46
CA GLU A 13 0.72 -3.17 -7.89
C GLU A 13 2.07 -2.53 -8.17
N ILE A 14 2.49 -1.61 -7.30
CA ILE A 14 3.79 -0.97 -7.44
C ILE A 14 4.91 -1.95 -7.11
N VAL A 15 4.76 -2.71 -6.03
CA VAL A 15 5.87 -3.50 -5.49
C VAL A 15 5.95 -4.90 -6.05
N LYS A 16 4.89 -5.40 -6.68
CA LYS A 16 4.84 -6.81 -7.06
C LYS A 16 5.90 -7.19 -8.09
N GLN A 17 6.40 -6.22 -8.83
CA GLN A 17 7.42 -6.47 -9.83
C GLN A 17 8.83 -6.50 -9.25
N ASP A 18 8.97 -6.10 -8.00
CA ASP A 18 10.26 -6.12 -7.34
C ASP A 18 10.51 -7.52 -6.78
N PRO A 19 11.74 -8.04 -6.89
CA PRO A 19 12.04 -9.38 -6.32
C PRO A 19 11.78 -9.45 -4.82
N GLN A 20 11.86 -8.33 -4.12
CA GLN A 20 11.60 -8.29 -2.69
C GLN A 20 10.56 -7.21 -2.40
N PRO A 21 9.27 -7.51 -2.62
CA PRO A 21 8.22 -6.50 -2.49
C PRO A 21 8.20 -5.81 -1.14
N GLN A 22 8.52 -6.55 -0.07
CA GLN A 22 8.47 -5.97 1.28
C GLN A 22 9.60 -4.98 1.51
N SER A 23 10.65 -5.02 0.70
CA SER A 23 11.76 -4.09 0.81
C SER A 23 11.57 -2.84 -0.04
N TYR A 24 10.62 -2.87 -0.93
CA TYR A 24 10.39 -1.73 -1.82
C TYR A 24 9.81 -0.55 -1.04
N ALA A 25 10.47 0.59 -1.16
CA ALA A 25 10.07 1.79 -0.43
C ALA A 25 9.21 2.66 -1.33
N CYS A 26 7.89 2.59 -1.13
CA CYS A 26 6.98 3.44 -1.87
C CYS A 26 7.07 4.87 -1.37
N ARG A 27 7.00 5.82 -2.28
CA ARG A 27 7.04 7.24 -1.96
C ARG A 27 5.67 7.85 -2.18
N PRO A 28 5.35 8.94 -1.47
CA PRO A 28 4.05 9.58 -1.65
C PRO A 28 3.75 9.94 -3.09
N ARG A 29 4.77 10.40 -3.82
CA ARG A 29 4.57 10.79 -5.20
C ARG A 29 4.08 9.63 -6.05
N GLU A 30 4.63 8.44 -5.83
CA GLU A 30 4.18 7.26 -6.57
C GLU A 30 2.73 6.95 -6.27
N LEU A 31 2.36 7.05 -5.00
CA LEU A 31 0.99 6.75 -4.60
C LEU A 31 0.01 7.75 -5.19
N ILE A 32 0.39 9.02 -5.19
CA ILE A 32 -0.47 10.06 -5.78
C ILE A 32 -0.67 9.80 -7.27
N LEU A 33 0.41 9.53 -7.99
CA LEU A 33 0.33 9.33 -9.42
C LEU A 33 -0.45 8.08 -9.80
N ARG A 34 -0.30 7.02 -9.01
CA ARG A 34 -0.96 5.76 -9.31
C ARG A 34 -2.42 5.75 -8.91
N SER A 35 -2.74 6.36 -7.76
CA SER A 35 -4.11 6.33 -7.24
C SER A 35 -4.95 7.48 -7.76
N LEU A 36 -4.33 8.55 -8.26
CA LEU A 36 -5.00 9.76 -8.71
C LEU A 36 -5.82 10.41 -7.60
N GLN A 37 -5.34 10.28 -6.37
CA GLN A 37 -6.00 10.84 -5.20
C GLN A 37 -5.12 11.88 -4.55
N GLU A 38 -5.73 12.73 -3.73
CA GLU A 38 -5.01 13.74 -2.98
C GLU A 38 -4.22 13.12 -1.85
N TRP A 39 -3.10 13.75 -1.52
CA TRP A 39 -2.25 13.24 -0.46
C TRP A 39 -2.98 13.13 0.87
N SER A 40 -3.87 14.06 1.18
CA SER A 40 -4.58 14.02 2.46
C SER A 40 -5.39 12.73 2.60
N SER A 41 -6.06 12.31 1.53
CA SER A 41 -6.81 11.06 1.54
C SER A 41 -5.88 9.86 1.64
N ILE A 42 -4.81 9.88 0.86
CA ILE A 42 -3.82 8.79 0.87
C ILE A 42 -3.22 8.62 2.25
N HIS A 43 -2.87 9.74 2.89
CA HIS A 43 -2.27 9.71 4.21
C HIS A 43 -3.19 9.06 5.23
N GLN A 44 -4.49 9.40 5.18
CA GLN A 44 -5.46 8.79 6.08
C GLN A 44 -5.58 7.28 5.86
N TYR A 45 -5.58 6.87 4.59
CA TYR A 45 -5.64 5.44 4.28
C TYR A 45 -4.38 4.71 4.76
N ILE A 46 -3.23 5.35 4.63
CA ILE A 46 -1.98 4.77 5.14
C ILE A 46 -2.06 4.56 6.64
N LEU A 47 -2.62 5.53 7.38
CA LEU A 47 -2.75 5.39 8.82
C LEU A 47 -3.66 4.21 9.17
N LEU A 48 -4.74 4.02 8.42
CA LEU A 48 -5.64 2.88 8.64
C LEU A 48 -4.94 1.56 8.35
N LEU A 49 -4.20 1.51 7.25
CA LEU A 49 -3.45 0.30 6.91
C LEU A 49 -2.38 -0.01 7.95
N GLN A 50 -1.75 1.04 8.47
CA GLN A 50 -0.74 0.86 9.50
C GLN A 50 -1.35 0.32 10.79
N GLN A 51 -2.55 0.76 11.14
CA GLN A 51 -3.25 0.24 12.31
C GLN A 51 -3.54 -1.24 12.17
N GLU A 52 -3.78 -1.72 10.97
CA GLU A 52 -4.00 -3.13 10.70
C GLU A 52 -2.69 -3.87 10.44
N GLU A 53 -1.56 -3.18 10.55
CA GLU A 53 -0.23 -3.77 10.35
C GLU A 53 -0.03 -4.30 8.95
N LEU A 54 -0.73 -3.72 7.99
CA LEU A 54 -0.60 -4.12 6.58
C LEU A 54 0.50 -3.37 5.87
N VAL A 55 0.89 -2.21 6.40
CA VAL A 55 2.02 -1.44 5.89
C VAL A 55 2.80 -0.88 7.09
N THR A 56 4.06 -0.51 6.84
CA THR A 56 4.86 0.23 7.79
C THR A 56 5.28 1.54 7.15
N THR A 57 5.57 2.54 7.97
CA THR A 57 6.03 3.82 7.48
C THR A 57 7.33 4.19 8.17
N GLU A 58 8.14 4.95 7.48
CA GLU A 58 9.41 5.42 7.99
C GLU A 58 9.68 6.79 7.42
N GLN A 59 10.15 7.71 8.25
CA GLN A 59 10.50 9.04 7.80
C GLN A 59 11.98 9.07 7.48
N GLN A 60 12.28 9.29 6.21
CA GLN A 60 13.64 9.50 5.72
C GLN A 60 13.69 10.93 5.19
N ASP A 61 14.28 11.15 4.01
CA ASP A 61 14.16 12.46 3.36
C ASP A 61 12.69 12.76 3.07
N THR A 62 11.95 11.73 2.68
CA THR A 62 10.51 11.80 2.53
C THR A 62 9.91 10.61 3.28
N LEU A 63 8.59 10.62 3.43
CA LEU A 63 7.91 9.48 4.01
C LEU A 63 8.07 8.27 3.08
N VAL A 64 8.35 7.12 3.68
CA VAL A 64 8.51 5.87 2.96
C VAL A 64 7.48 4.88 3.48
N ILE A 65 6.79 4.21 2.58
CA ILE A 65 5.76 3.23 2.92
C ILE A 65 6.20 1.87 2.37
N ARG A 66 6.18 0.85 3.23
CA ARG A 66 6.48 -0.52 2.81
C ARG A 66 5.33 -1.42 3.16
N ILE A 67 5.00 -2.34 2.26
CA ILE A 67 3.97 -3.34 2.53
C ILE A 67 4.58 -4.42 3.44
N THR A 68 3.76 -4.96 4.33
CA THR A 68 4.18 -6.03 5.22
C THR A 68 3.80 -7.39 4.62
N GLN A 69 4.28 -8.46 5.25
CA GLN A 69 3.85 -9.81 4.86
C GLN A 69 2.32 -9.92 4.98
N ALA A 70 1.77 -9.39 6.07
CA ALA A 70 0.32 -9.40 6.27
C ALA A 70 -0.38 -8.63 5.16
N GLY A 71 0.22 -7.52 4.72
CA GLY A 71 -0.34 -6.73 3.62
C GLY A 71 -0.35 -7.52 2.32
N LEU A 72 0.74 -8.22 2.03
CA LEU A 72 0.80 -9.05 0.82
C LEU A 72 -0.26 -10.14 0.86
N GLU A 73 -0.41 -10.78 2.00
CA GLU A 73 -1.40 -11.84 2.15
C GLU A 73 -2.82 -11.31 2.03
N LYS A 74 -3.05 -10.13 2.57
CA LYS A 74 -4.37 -9.50 2.47
C LYS A 74 -4.76 -9.23 1.03
N VAL A 75 -3.82 -8.71 0.24
CA VAL A 75 -4.07 -8.43 -1.16
C VAL A 75 -4.34 -9.73 -1.92
N LYS A 76 -3.53 -10.75 -1.68
CA LYS A 76 -3.72 -12.03 -2.35
C LYS A 76 -5.07 -12.65 -2.00
N GLU A 77 -5.46 -12.54 -0.73
CA GLU A 77 -6.74 -13.05 -0.29
C GLU A 77 -7.89 -12.35 -1.00
N ARG A 78 -7.84 -11.01 -1.08
CA ARG A 78 -8.88 -10.24 -1.75
C ARG A 78 -8.94 -10.56 -3.24
N ASN A 79 -7.77 -10.67 -3.88
CA ASN A 79 -7.72 -10.98 -5.30
C ASN A 79 -8.25 -12.37 -5.57
N SER A 80 -7.99 -13.30 -4.66
CA SER A 80 -8.50 -14.66 -4.80
C SER A 80 -10.03 -14.70 -4.75
N LEU A 81 -10.60 -13.86 -3.88
CA LEU A 81 -12.07 -13.79 -3.78
C LEU A 81 -12.70 -13.18 -5.02
N VAL A 82 -11.99 -12.33 -5.72
CA VAL A 82 -12.52 -11.57 -6.86
C VAL A 82 -12.24 -12.25 -8.18
N SER A 83 -11.25 -13.11 -8.23
CA SER A 83 -10.75 -13.65 -9.49
C SER A 83 -11.63 -14.75 -10.07
N GLU A 84 -12.81 -14.88 -9.59
CA GLU A 84 -13.76 -15.83 -10.17
C GLU A 84 -14.20 -15.46 -11.58
#